data_fdf9ac2a3fb14c1d8b8909d9a175401d
#
_entry.id   fdf9ac2a3fb14c1d8b8909d9a175401d
#
_cell.length_a   1.000
_cell.length_b   1.000
_cell.length_c   1.000
_cell.angle_alpha   90.00
_cell.angle_beta   90.00
_cell.angle_gamma   90.00
#
_symmetry.space_group_name_H-M   'P 1'
#
loop_
_entity.id
_entity.type
_entity.pdbx_description
1 polymer ?
#
loop_
_entity_poly.entity_id
_entity_poly.type
_entity_poly.pdbx_seq_one_letter_code
_entity_poly.pdbx_strand_id
1 'polypeptide(L)'
;FPVQFEDPEGRTVRAGFELLSATRDGQPETSRVERISSAVRVYLGKEDVFLSPGIHTYELRYRTDRQVRFFADHDEVYWNATGTEWMFPIEKAIAVIDLPDGATAQGTAAYTGGYGSRAQNATATTSANGNVVTFETTRPLGAREGLSVVVGLEKGVIAEPTDEQKLGWYLRDNLGTIIAVTGLTLVFLYYLW
;
A
#
# COMPACT_ATOMS: atom_id res chain seq x y z
N PHE A 1 0.70 -7.33 -0.82
CA PHE A 1 0.33 -5.91 -0.71
C PHE A 1 -0.91 -5.81 0.16
N PRO A 2 -0.86 -5.16 1.34
CA PRO A 2 -2.05 -4.91 2.13
C PRO A 2 -2.99 -3.95 1.37
N VAL A 3 -4.28 -4.28 1.34
CA VAL A 3 -5.32 -3.46 0.71
C VAL A 3 -6.44 -3.11 1.68
N GLN A 4 -6.27 -3.44 2.96
CA GLN A 4 -7.19 -3.08 4.02
C GLN A 4 -6.39 -2.52 5.20
N PHE A 5 -6.75 -1.34 5.65
CA PHE A 5 -6.10 -0.63 6.76
C PHE A 5 -7.13 0.27 7.46
N GLU A 6 -6.75 0.85 8.60
CA GLU A 6 -7.56 1.81 9.30
C GLU A 6 -7.14 3.24 8.94
N ASP A 7 -8.12 4.11 8.70
CA ASP A 7 -7.88 5.55 8.54
C ASP A 7 -7.66 6.23 9.92
N PRO A 8 -7.28 7.53 9.97
CA PRO A 8 -7.09 8.24 11.22
C PRO A 8 -8.30 8.24 12.16
N GLU A 9 -9.50 8.08 11.62
CA GLU A 9 -10.76 8.00 12.38
C GLU A 9 -11.11 6.57 12.81
N GLY A 10 -10.23 5.59 12.58
CA GLY A 10 -10.44 4.18 12.95
C GLY A 10 -11.40 3.41 12.07
N ARG A 11 -11.75 3.94 10.89
CA ARG A 11 -12.63 3.25 9.93
C ARG A 11 -11.79 2.34 9.03
N THR A 12 -12.31 1.15 8.75
CA THR A 12 -11.68 0.24 7.79
C THR A 12 -11.78 0.80 6.37
N VAL A 13 -10.64 1.01 5.73
CA VAL A 13 -10.49 1.47 4.35
C VAL A 13 -10.00 0.32 3.49
N ARG A 14 -10.57 0.18 2.29
CA ARG A 14 -10.11 -0.78 1.28
C ARG A 14 -9.52 -0.04 0.09
N ALA A 15 -8.22 -0.17 -0.08
CA ALA A 15 -7.51 0.36 -1.25
C ALA A 15 -7.74 -0.51 -2.49
N GLY A 16 -7.78 0.13 -3.65
CA GLY A 16 -7.69 -0.56 -4.92
C GLY A 16 -6.27 -1.07 -5.18
N PHE A 17 -6.15 -2.09 -6.00
CA PHE A 17 -4.87 -2.58 -6.51
C PHE A 17 -5.05 -3.06 -7.95
N GLU A 18 -4.21 -2.56 -8.85
CA GLU A 18 -4.15 -2.91 -10.26
C GLU A 18 -2.69 -3.19 -10.64
N LEU A 19 -2.37 -4.42 -11.03
CA LEU A 19 -1.07 -4.75 -11.59
C LEU A 19 -1.03 -4.27 -13.05
N LEU A 20 -0.12 -3.39 -13.38
CA LEU A 20 0.05 -2.81 -14.71
C LEU A 20 1.01 -3.64 -15.57
N SER A 21 2.14 -4.06 -14.99
CA SER A 21 3.11 -4.93 -15.67
C SER A 21 3.95 -5.70 -14.68
N ALA A 22 4.49 -6.82 -15.13
CA ALA A 22 5.53 -7.58 -14.45
C ALA A 22 6.58 -8.01 -15.47
N THR A 23 7.85 -7.81 -15.14
CA THR A 23 8.97 -8.28 -15.97
C THR A 23 9.99 -9.01 -15.12
N ARG A 24 10.77 -9.87 -15.77
CA ARG A 24 11.97 -10.49 -15.22
C ARG A 24 13.10 -10.31 -16.21
N ASP A 25 14.23 -9.79 -15.73
CA ASP A 25 15.42 -9.54 -16.54
C ASP A 25 15.10 -8.72 -17.81
N GLY A 26 14.17 -7.75 -17.68
CA GLY A 26 13.72 -6.89 -18.77
C GLY A 26 12.73 -7.53 -19.76
N GLN A 27 12.35 -8.80 -19.57
CA GLN A 27 11.36 -9.49 -20.40
C GLN A 27 10.01 -9.65 -19.67
N PRO A 28 8.87 -9.61 -20.39
CA PRO A 28 7.56 -9.83 -19.76
C PRO A 28 7.51 -11.14 -19.00
N GLU A 29 7.04 -11.11 -17.75
CA GLU A 29 6.88 -12.30 -16.93
C GLU A 29 5.41 -12.64 -16.71
N THR A 30 5.11 -13.94 -16.72
CA THR A 30 3.77 -14.43 -16.37
C THR A 30 3.44 -14.03 -14.93
N SER A 31 2.26 -13.48 -14.72
CA SER A 31 1.82 -13.08 -13.39
C SER A 31 0.37 -13.48 -13.13
N ARG A 32 0.06 -13.78 -11.86
CA ARG A 32 -1.28 -14.05 -11.37
C ARG A 32 -1.54 -13.23 -10.12
N VAL A 33 -2.64 -12.52 -10.11
CA VAL A 33 -3.09 -11.70 -8.97
C VAL A 33 -4.19 -12.45 -8.22
N GLU A 34 -3.99 -12.67 -6.95
CA GLU A 34 -4.96 -13.28 -6.04
C GLU A 34 -5.36 -12.26 -4.97
N ARG A 35 -6.68 -12.06 -4.80
CA ARG A 35 -7.22 -11.22 -3.75
C ARG A 35 -7.59 -12.08 -2.55
N ILE A 36 -6.99 -11.80 -1.41
CA ILE A 36 -7.33 -12.38 -0.12
C ILE A 36 -7.96 -11.30 0.75
N SER A 37 -8.62 -11.65 1.84
CA SER A 37 -9.52 -10.75 2.60
C SER A 37 -8.96 -9.33 2.83
N SER A 38 -7.71 -9.20 3.23
CA SER A 38 -7.07 -7.92 3.59
C SER A 38 -5.87 -7.57 2.72
N ALA A 39 -5.52 -8.40 1.73
CA ALA A 39 -4.32 -8.21 0.92
C ALA A 39 -4.49 -8.69 -0.53
N VAL A 40 -3.56 -8.27 -1.36
CA VAL A 40 -3.36 -8.78 -2.71
C VAL A 40 -2.02 -9.50 -2.76
N ARG A 41 -2.03 -10.71 -3.30
CA ARG A 41 -0.83 -11.50 -3.55
C ARG A 41 -0.57 -11.56 -5.06
N VAL A 42 0.62 -11.23 -5.45
CA VAL A 42 1.08 -11.33 -6.84
C VAL A 42 2.07 -12.46 -6.94
N TYR A 43 1.74 -13.44 -7.76
CA TYR A 43 2.62 -14.55 -8.12
C TYR A 43 3.30 -14.23 -9.43
N LEU A 44 4.59 -14.48 -9.53
CA LEU A 44 5.41 -14.27 -10.72
C LEU A 44 5.97 -15.61 -11.20
N GLY A 45 5.94 -15.82 -12.51
CA GLY A 45 6.37 -17.07 -13.11
C GLY A 45 5.27 -18.13 -13.19
N LYS A 46 5.67 -19.33 -13.56
CA LYS A 46 4.82 -20.51 -13.68
C LYS A 46 5.31 -21.58 -12.71
N GLU A 47 4.38 -22.35 -12.18
CA GLU A 47 4.61 -23.35 -11.13
C GLU A 47 5.56 -24.48 -11.56
N ASP A 48 5.59 -24.78 -12.85
CA ASP A 48 6.37 -25.85 -13.47
C ASP A 48 7.66 -25.38 -14.16
N VAL A 49 8.00 -24.09 -14.04
CA VAL A 49 9.19 -23.49 -14.64
C VAL A 49 10.22 -23.15 -13.58
N PHE A 50 11.33 -23.88 -13.59
CA PHE A 50 12.47 -23.62 -12.73
C PHE A 50 13.44 -22.64 -13.42
N LEU A 51 13.88 -21.64 -12.68
CA LEU A 51 14.87 -20.69 -13.17
C LEU A 51 16.28 -21.27 -13.10
N SER A 52 17.12 -20.85 -14.01
CA SER A 52 18.55 -21.09 -13.89
C SER A 52 19.09 -20.43 -12.63
N PRO A 53 20.03 -21.05 -11.92
CA PRO A 53 20.70 -20.39 -10.79
C PRO A 53 21.35 -19.07 -11.23
N GLY A 54 21.16 -18.01 -10.45
CA GLY A 54 21.71 -16.71 -10.76
C GLY A 54 20.95 -15.56 -10.11
N ILE A 55 21.36 -14.35 -10.44
CA ILE A 55 20.67 -13.13 -10.02
C ILE A 55 19.59 -12.82 -11.06
N HIS A 56 18.38 -12.61 -10.62
CA HIS A 56 17.25 -12.24 -11.45
C HIS A 56 16.66 -10.92 -10.96
N THR A 57 16.37 -10.02 -11.89
CA THR A 57 15.75 -8.73 -11.60
C THR A 57 14.27 -8.77 -11.96
N TYR A 58 13.40 -8.57 -10.97
CA TYR A 58 11.96 -8.45 -11.17
C TYR A 58 11.55 -6.98 -11.07
N GLU A 59 10.73 -6.53 -12.02
CA GLU A 59 10.08 -5.22 -11.97
C GLU A 59 8.56 -5.43 -11.97
N LEU A 60 7.88 -4.85 -10.97
CA LEU A 60 6.43 -4.80 -10.92
C LEU A 60 5.99 -3.34 -10.97
N ARG A 61 5.08 -3.04 -11.89
CA ARG A 61 4.38 -1.76 -11.93
C ARG A 61 2.93 -1.99 -11.55
N TYR A 62 2.46 -1.22 -10.59
CA TYR A 62 1.07 -1.31 -10.13
C TYR A 62 0.55 0.06 -9.73
N ARG A 63 -0.76 0.16 -9.67
CA ARG A 63 -1.47 1.34 -9.18
C ARG A 63 -2.27 0.96 -7.94
N THR A 64 -2.31 1.85 -6.98
CA THR A 64 -3.17 1.75 -5.81
C THR A 64 -3.83 3.10 -5.55
N ASP A 65 -4.92 3.11 -4.80
CA ASP A 65 -5.62 4.30 -4.39
C ASP A 65 -5.69 4.41 -2.87
N ARG A 66 -6.15 5.57 -2.36
CA ARG A 66 -6.48 5.78 -0.93
C ARG A 66 -5.29 5.58 0.01
N GLN A 67 -4.05 5.88 -0.44
CA GLN A 67 -2.82 5.72 0.34
C GLN A 67 -2.42 7.00 1.09
N VAL A 68 -3.06 8.13 0.78
CA VAL A 68 -2.85 9.38 1.50
C VAL A 68 -3.82 9.45 2.67
N ARG A 69 -3.30 9.77 3.85
CA ARG A 69 -4.03 10.05 5.07
C ARG A 69 -4.19 11.55 5.22
N PHE A 70 -5.41 11.99 5.45
CA PHE A 70 -5.76 13.40 5.59
C PHE A 70 -6.02 13.70 7.07
N PHE A 71 -5.06 14.35 7.74
CA PHE A 71 -5.20 14.84 9.11
C PHE A 71 -5.70 16.29 9.11
N ALA A 72 -6.00 16.85 10.27
CA ALA A 72 -6.53 18.20 10.38
C ALA A 72 -5.49 19.28 9.99
N ASP A 73 -4.23 19.04 10.28
CA ASP A 73 -3.11 19.99 10.15
C ASP A 73 -2.10 19.62 9.06
N HIS A 74 -2.10 18.38 8.58
CA HIS A 74 -1.19 17.90 7.53
C HIS A 74 -1.81 16.74 6.75
N ASP A 75 -1.18 16.36 5.65
CA ASP A 75 -1.45 15.14 4.92
C ASP A 75 -0.24 14.20 5.03
N GLU A 76 -0.45 12.90 4.91
CA GLU A 76 0.61 11.92 5.11
C GLU A 76 0.51 10.78 4.09
N VAL A 77 1.63 10.46 3.46
CA VAL A 77 1.80 9.19 2.74
C VAL A 77 2.44 8.19 3.68
N TYR A 78 1.70 7.15 4.05
CA TYR A 78 2.24 5.99 4.76
C TYR A 78 2.32 4.80 3.82
N TRP A 79 3.52 4.28 3.60
CA TRP A 79 3.75 3.22 2.64
C TRP A 79 4.57 2.07 3.21
N ASN A 80 4.02 0.85 3.13
CA ASN A 80 4.77 -0.37 3.44
C ASN A 80 5.55 -0.81 2.19
N ALA A 81 6.81 -0.36 2.10
CA ALA A 81 7.60 -0.45 0.88
C ALA A 81 7.95 -1.90 0.48
N THR A 82 8.33 -2.72 1.45
CA THR A 82 8.73 -4.12 1.16
C THR A 82 7.69 -5.15 1.57
N GLY A 83 6.80 -4.83 2.52
CA GLY A 83 6.00 -5.82 3.22
C GLY A 83 6.82 -6.64 4.23
N THR A 84 6.13 -7.47 5.02
CA THR A 84 6.72 -8.30 6.08
C THR A 84 6.50 -9.81 5.87
N GLU A 85 6.02 -10.23 4.70
CA GLU A 85 5.70 -11.64 4.44
C GLU A 85 6.84 -12.41 3.72
N TRP A 86 7.99 -11.79 3.56
CA TRP A 86 9.15 -12.44 2.96
C TRP A 86 9.74 -13.49 3.89
N MET A 87 9.91 -14.72 3.39
CA MET A 87 10.49 -15.83 4.13
C MET A 87 12.02 -15.83 4.13
N PHE A 88 12.64 -14.97 3.34
CA PHE A 88 14.09 -14.79 3.21
C PHE A 88 14.47 -13.34 3.59
N PRO A 89 15.73 -13.11 3.98
CA PRO A 89 16.20 -11.79 4.34
C PRO A 89 16.25 -10.87 3.11
N ILE A 90 16.15 -9.56 3.35
CA ILE A 90 16.34 -8.51 2.36
C ILE A 90 17.68 -7.83 2.69
N GLU A 91 18.69 -7.99 1.84
CA GLU A 91 20.02 -7.43 2.10
C GLU A 91 19.98 -5.90 2.18
N LYS A 92 19.20 -5.27 1.31
CA LYS A 92 19.04 -3.83 1.25
C LYS A 92 17.66 -3.47 0.70
N ALA A 93 16.97 -2.58 1.37
CA ALA A 93 15.73 -2.00 0.87
C ALA A 93 15.91 -0.49 0.63
N ILE A 94 15.47 -0.02 -0.51
CA ILE A 94 15.42 1.39 -0.88
C ILE A 94 14.00 1.72 -1.30
N ALA A 95 13.45 2.80 -0.75
CA ALA A 95 12.17 3.35 -1.19
C ALA A 95 12.38 4.80 -1.64
N VAL A 96 11.95 5.12 -2.84
CA VAL A 96 11.97 6.47 -3.39
C VAL A 96 10.54 6.94 -3.53
N ILE A 97 10.20 8.03 -2.85
CA ILE A 97 8.88 8.68 -2.93
C ILE A 97 9.05 9.95 -3.74
N ASP A 98 8.46 9.97 -4.91
CA ASP A 98 8.39 11.14 -5.78
C ASP A 98 7.02 11.80 -5.56
N LEU A 99 7.06 13.02 -5.06
CA LEU A 99 5.86 13.77 -4.69
C LEU A 99 5.32 14.51 -5.92
N PRO A 100 4.01 14.76 -5.99
CA PRO A 100 3.42 15.50 -7.09
C PRO A 100 3.94 16.94 -7.17
N ASP A 101 3.81 17.55 -8.33
CA ASP A 101 4.24 18.92 -8.58
C ASP A 101 3.70 19.90 -7.54
N GLY A 102 4.58 20.71 -6.99
CA GLY A 102 4.27 21.68 -5.94
C GLY A 102 4.26 21.12 -4.52
N ALA A 103 4.34 19.80 -4.34
CA ALA A 103 4.46 19.19 -3.02
C ALA A 103 5.91 19.14 -2.54
N THR A 104 6.11 19.39 -1.24
CA THR A 104 7.41 19.22 -0.57
C THR A 104 7.22 18.42 0.72
N ALA A 105 8.21 17.59 1.04
CA ALA A 105 8.21 16.81 2.27
C ALA A 105 8.39 17.75 3.49
N GLN A 106 7.43 17.72 4.42
CA GLN A 106 7.46 18.50 5.66
C GLN A 106 8.08 17.71 6.83
N GLY A 107 8.12 16.39 6.70
CA GLY A 107 8.71 15.49 7.67
C GLY A 107 8.79 14.08 7.13
N THR A 108 9.69 13.28 7.67
CA THR A 108 9.89 11.89 7.25
C THR A 108 10.08 10.98 8.44
N ALA A 109 9.56 9.76 8.34
CA ALA A 109 9.86 8.69 9.28
C ALA A 109 10.02 7.36 8.53
N ALA A 110 10.82 6.45 9.11
CA ALA A 110 10.97 5.11 8.59
C ALA A 110 10.95 4.10 9.74
N TYR A 111 10.24 3.01 9.53
CA TYR A 111 10.14 1.92 10.49
C TYR A 111 10.62 0.63 9.84
N THR A 112 11.40 -0.15 10.60
CA THR A 112 11.95 -1.42 10.14
C THR A 112 11.63 -2.54 11.11
N GLY A 113 11.61 -3.79 10.63
CA GLY A 113 11.39 -4.98 11.45
C GLY A 113 10.07 -5.67 11.15
N GLY A 114 9.67 -6.58 12.05
CA GLY A 114 8.41 -7.32 11.94
C GLY A 114 7.17 -6.45 12.17
N TYR A 115 6.00 -7.02 11.95
CA TYR A 115 4.72 -6.32 12.15
C TYR A 115 4.63 -5.68 13.55
N GLY A 116 4.30 -4.39 13.60
CA GLY A 116 4.21 -3.60 14.83
C GLY A 116 5.56 -3.10 15.39
N SER A 117 6.67 -3.42 14.76
CA SER A 117 7.99 -2.90 15.16
C SER A 117 8.07 -1.38 14.94
N ARG A 118 8.76 -0.70 15.87
CA ARG A 118 9.09 0.73 15.77
C ARG A 118 10.59 0.99 15.63
N ALA A 119 11.37 -0.03 15.27
CA ALA A 119 12.79 0.14 15.01
C ALA A 119 13.01 1.07 13.82
N GLN A 120 14.07 1.90 13.86
CA GLN A 120 14.37 2.92 12.85
C GLN A 120 15.74 2.66 12.22
N ASN A 121 15.94 1.47 11.67
CA ASN A 121 17.20 1.12 11.00
C ASN A 121 17.14 1.51 9.51
N ALA A 122 16.80 2.76 9.24
CA ALA A 122 16.82 3.36 7.91
C ALA A 122 17.12 4.86 8.01
N THR A 123 17.73 5.39 6.97
CA THR A 123 17.95 6.83 6.78
C THR A 123 16.96 7.37 5.78
N ALA A 124 16.63 8.66 5.90
CA ALA A 124 15.84 9.41 4.93
C ALA A 124 16.66 10.57 4.39
N THR A 125 16.69 10.76 3.09
CA THR A 125 17.33 11.88 2.41
C THR A 125 16.32 12.55 1.49
N THR A 126 16.16 13.86 1.65
CA THR A 126 15.26 14.66 0.82
C THR A 126 16.07 15.42 -0.23
N SER A 127 15.58 15.45 -1.46
CA SER A 127 16.18 16.24 -2.56
C SER A 127 16.23 17.74 -2.23
N ALA A 128 17.08 18.48 -2.91
CA ALA A 128 17.21 19.93 -2.71
C ALA A 128 15.89 20.70 -2.94
N ASN A 129 15.04 20.20 -3.84
CA ASN A 129 13.71 20.77 -4.12
C ASN A 129 12.62 20.31 -3.16
N GLY A 130 12.94 19.38 -2.25
CA GLY A 130 11.98 18.85 -1.27
C GLY A 130 10.94 17.86 -1.82
N ASN A 131 10.93 17.57 -3.12
CA ASN A 131 9.89 16.79 -3.77
C ASN A 131 10.22 15.29 -3.94
N VAL A 132 11.45 14.87 -3.68
CA VAL A 132 11.85 13.46 -3.70
C VAL A 132 12.43 13.06 -2.35
N VAL A 133 11.92 12.01 -1.77
CA VAL A 133 12.44 11.45 -0.52
C VAL A 133 12.93 10.03 -0.77
N THR A 134 14.19 9.78 -0.45
CA THR A 134 14.81 8.45 -0.55
C THR A 134 15.03 7.90 0.84
N PHE A 135 14.51 6.72 1.09
CA PHE A 135 14.75 5.95 2.30
C PHE A 135 15.64 4.76 1.98
N GLU A 136 16.58 4.47 2.85
CA GLU A 136 17.52 3.37 2.69
C GLU A 136 17.75 2.66 4.03
N THR A 137 17.65 1.33 4.07
CA THR A 137 17.95 0.56 5.29
C THR A 137 19.44 0.60 5.61
N THR A 138 19.75 0.77 6.89
CA THR A 138 21.13 0.83 7.39
C THR A 138 21.69 -0.53 7.78
N ARG A 139 20.84 -1.57 7.80
CA ARG A 139 21.20 -2.97 7.99
C ARG A 139 20.31 -3.87 7.14
N PRO A 140 20.69 -5.11 6.85
CA PRO A 140 19.79 -6.10 6.27
C PRO A 140 18.55 -6.31 7.14
N LEU A 141 17.42 -6.58 6.50
CA LEU A 141 16.18 -6.99 7.15
C LEU A 141 16.16 -8.52 7.20
N GLY A 142 15.84 -9.07 8.36
CA GLY A 142 15.67 -10.51 8.53
C GLY A 142 14.40 -11.04 7.85
N ALA A 143 14.22 -12.36 7.85
CA ALA A 143 12.96 -12.96 7.41
C ALA A 143 11.80 -12.37 8.21
N ARG A 144 10.69 -12.04 7.52
CA ARG A 144 9.50 -11.37 8.06
C ARG A 144 9.75 -9.97 8.63
N GLU A 145 10.87 -9.35 8.32
CA GLU A 145 11.09 -7.93 8.54
C GLU A 145 10.83 -7.14 7.27
N GLY A 146 10.36 -5.89 7.43
CA GLY A 146 10.06 -4.98 6.32
C GLY A 146 10.48 -3.55 6.61
N LEU A 147 10.34 -2.72 5.57
CA LEU A 147 10.53 -1.28 5.60
C LEU A 147 9.19 -0.61 5.34
N SER A 148 8.72 0.21 6.29
CA SER A 148 7.60 1.15 6.11
C SER A 148 8.13 2.57 6.17
N VAL A 149 7.64 3.42 5.29
CA VAL A 149 8.08 4.81 5.15
C VAL A 149 6.90 5.76 5.29
N VAL A 150 7.19 6.94 5.82
CA VAL A 150 6.21 8.00 6.05
C VAL A 150 6.77 9.31 5.50
N VAL A 151 5.96 10.01 4.73
CA VAL A 151 6.25 11.37 4.27
C VAL A 151 5.06 12.26 4.61
N GLY A 152 5.30 13.23 5.48
CA GLY A 152 4.35 14.29 5.78
C GLY A 152 4.36 15.35 4.69
N LEU A 153 3.18 15.88 4.37
CA LEU A 153 2.95 16.90 3.35
C LEU A 153 2.20 18.08 3.95
N GLU A 154 2.39 19.25 3.37
CA GLU A 154 1.59 20.41 3.72
C GLU A 154 0.11 20.16 3.37
N LYS A 155 -0.79 20.58 4.27
CA LYS A 155 -2.23 20.45 4.10
C LYS A 155 -2.72 21.12 2.83
N GLY A 156 -3.52 20.39 2.05
CA GLY A 156 -4.18 20.91 0.85
C GLY A 156 -3.34 20.87 -0.44
N VAL A 157 -2.09 20.43 -0.38
CA VAL A 157 -1.28 20.18 -1.59
C VAL A 157 -1.85 18.99 -2.39
N ILE A 158 -2.37 17.99 -1.69
CA ILE A 158 -3.11 16.89 -2.30
C ILE A 158 -4.60 17.15 -2.11
N ALA A 159 -5.34 17.12 -3.23
CA ALA A 159 -6.79 17.31 -3.17
C ALA A 159 -7.46 16.22 -2.34
N GLU A 160 -8.22 16.62 -1.33
CA GLU A 160 -9.03 15.69 -0.56
C GLU A 160 -10.11 15.06 -1.45
N PRO A 161 -10.49 13.81 -1.18
CA PRO A 161 -11.60 13.18 -1.87
C PRO A 161 -12.89 13.97 -1.70
N THR A 162 -13.64 14.15 -2.79
CA THR A 162 -14.96 14.77 -2.75
C THR A 162 -15.96 13.93 -1.96
N ASP A 163 -17.05 14.54 -1.48
CA ASP A 163 -18.10 13.81 -0.75
C ASP A 163 -18.73 12.72 -1.62
N GLU A 164 -18.84 12.95 -2.93
CA GLU A 164 -19.32 11.95 -3.89
C GLU A 164 -18.36 10.75 -3.96
N GLN A 165 -17.06 10.99 -4.02
CA GLN A 165 -16.04 9.92 -3.98
C GLN A 165 -16.08 9.16 -2.65
N LYS A 166 -16.18 9.87 -1.52
CA LYS A 166 -16.29 9.27 -0.18
C LYS A 166 -17.55 8.40 -0.08
N LEU A 167 -18.69 8.86 -0.59
CA LEU A 167 -19.93 8.09 -0.63
C LEU A 167 -19.78 6.84 -1.52
N GLY A 168 -19.22 6.99 -2.71
CA GLY A 168 -18.96 5.87 -3.62
C GLY A 168 -18.08 4.79 -2.98
N TRP A 169 -17.04 5.21 -2.27
CA TRP A 169 -16.17 4.29 -1.52
C TRP A 169 -16.92 3.61 -0.38
N TYR A 170 -17.69 4.36 0.40
CA TYR A 170 -18.48 3.80 1.49
C TYR A 170 -19.46 2.72 1.00
N LEU A 171 -20.18 2.98 -0.09
CA LEU A 171 -21.10 2.02 -0.70
C LEU A 171 -20.35 0.76 -1.17
N ARG A 172 -19.22 0.93 -1.87
CA ARG A 172 -18.39 -0.18 -2.34
C ARG A 172 -17.87 -1.04 -1.19
N ASP A 173 -17.34 -0.41 -0.14
CA ASP A 173 -16.70 -1.10 0.96
C ASP A 173 -17.72 -1.83 1.86
N ASN A 174 -18.96 -1.35 1.91
CA ASN A 174 -20.04 -1.91 2.73
C ASN A 174 -21.14 -2.62 1.94
N LEU A 175 -20.93 -2.88 0.64
CA LEU A 175 -21.96 -3.44 -0.25
C LEU A 175 -22.59 -4.73 0.30
N GLY A 176 -21.79 -5.64 0.82
CA GLY A 176 -22.30 -6.89 1.41
C GLY A 176 -23.23 -6.65 2.61
N THR A 177 -22.84 -5.74 3.50
CA THR A 177 -23.65 -5.35 4.67
C THR A 177 -24.94 -4.66 4.25
N ILE A 178 -24.88 -3.76 3.27
CA ILE A 178 -26.03 -3.05 2.74
C ILE A 178 -27.04 -4.04 2.14
N ILE A 179 -26.58 -4.98 1.31
CA ILE A 179 -27.45 -6.03 0.73
C ILE A 179 -28.08 -6.89 1.83
N ALA A 180 -27.29 -7.32 2.82
CA ALA A 180 -27.81 -8.14 3.93
C ALA A 180 -28.89 -7.41 4.74
N VAL A 181 -28.62 -6.17 5.13
CA VAL A 181 -29.59 -5.36 5.91
C VAL A 181 -30.85 -5.10 5.09
N THR A 182 -30.72 -4.72 3.82
CA THR A 182 -31.85 -4.47 2.93
C THR A 182 -32.68 -5.74 2.74
N GLY A 183 -32.04 -6.89 2.51
CA GLY A 183 -32.72 -8.17 2.36
C GLY A 183 -33.48 -8.59 3.61
N LEU A 184 -32.85 -8.47 4.80
CA LEU A 184 -33.53 -8.74 6.08
C LEU A 184 -34.72 -7.81 6.31
N THR A 185 -34.57 -6.53 5.98
CA THR A 185 -35.66 -5.55 6.12
C THR A 185 -36.85 -5.91 5.22
N LEU A 186 -36.61 -6.30 3.97
CA LEU A 186 -37.65 -6.72 3.04
C LEU A 186 -38.37 -8.00 3.53
N VAL A 187 -37.62 -8.99 4.03
CA VAL A 187 -38.22 -10.19 4.63
C VAL A 187 -39.07 -9.84 5.83
N PHE A 188 -38.58 -8.98 6.72
CA PHE A 188 -39.32 -8.54 7.89
C PHE A 188 -40.63 -7.82 7.50
N LEU A 189 -40.57 -6.90 6.55
CA LEU A 189 -41.73 -6.19 6.05
C LEU A 189 -42.76 -7.14 5.39
N TYR A 190 -42.31 -8.16 4.67
CA TYR A 190 -43.17 -9.19 4.08
C TYR A 190 -43.94 -9.96 5.14
N TYR A 191 -43.35 -10.29 6.30
CA TYR A 191 -44.04 -11.01 7.41
C TYR A 191 -44.92 -10.09 8.27
N LEU A 192 -44.77 -8.77 8.16
CA LEU A 192 -45.66 -7.82 8.85
C LEU A 192 -46.91 -7.46 8.03
N TRP A 193 -46.88 -7.73 6.72
CA TRP A 193 -47.99 -7.45 5.79
C TRP A 193 -48.86 -8.70 5.61
#